data_f948c4035f4fab6c9d7d1542631d1641
#
_entry.id   f948c4035f4fab6c9d7d1542631d1641
#
_cell.length_a   1.000
_cell.length_b   1.000
_cell.length_c   1.000
_cell.angle_alpha   90.00
_cell.angle_beta   90.00
_cell.angle_gamma   90.00
#
_symmetry.space_group_name_H-M   'P 1'
#
loop_
_entity.id
_entity.type
_entity.pdbx_description
1 polymer ?
#
loop_
_entity_poly.entity_id
_entity_poly.type
_entity_poly.pdbx_seq_one_letter_code
_entity_poly.pdbx_strand_id
1 'polypeptide(L)'
;MPYQRDTLYDTPQAVVDFRFDERTAAVFPDMIHRSVPGYATLLQLFAVIGAGFVPEGGHVYDLGCALGGASIALQRHIPQSATIDAVDNAEAMTRRLAAYVEGAGISNIRVQQADITALDYRPADLIIMAFTLQFIPPEARDALLVRLRQTLRPGGALLLAEKTRPDDDRMRQWHEAFKAAQGYSQMAIAQKRESLENVMQTDRAVTIETRLQQAGFTRIEPCFRALQFCGWVASV
;
A
#
# COMPACT_ATOMS: atom_id res chain seq x y z
N MET A 1 -9.80 12.99 -12.85
CA MET A 1 -9.94 14.36 -12.33
C MET A 1 -8.56 14.95 -12.15
N PRO A 2 -8.34 16.27 -12.36
CA PRO A 2 -7.06 16.88 -12.01
C PRO A 2 -6.84 16.69 -10.51
N TYR A 3 -5.68 16.20 -10.14
CA TYR A 3 -5.32 16.00 -8.74
C TYR A 3 -5.21 17.34 -8.04
N GLN A 4 -5.78 17.47 -6.83
CA GLN A 4 -5.49 18.60 -5.98
C GLN A 4 -4.08 18.46 -5.43
N ARG A 5 -3.33 19.55 -5.47
CA ARG A 5 -1.97 19.58 -4.89
C ARG A 5 -2.06 19.38 -3.38
N ASP A 6 -1.17 18.56 -2.84
CA ASP A 6 -1.06 18.39 -1.38
C ASP A 6 -0.47 19.65 -0.74
N THR A 7 -1.33 20.36 -0.03
CA THR A 7 -1.01 21.57 0.74
C THR A 7 -1.43 21.43 2.21
N LEU A 8 -1.73 20.20 2.67
CA LEU A 8 -2.28 19.96 4.00
C LEU A 8 -1.41 20.49 5.13
N TYR A 9 -0.10 20.56 4.91
CA TYR A 9 0.88 21.00 5.89
C TYR A 9 1.66 22.25 5.46
N ASP A 10 1.17 23.02 4.48
CA ASP A 10 1.87 24.21 3.95
C ASP A 10 1.76 25.43 4.87
N THR A 11 0.88 25.41 5.87
CA THR A 11 0.73 26.46 6.88
C THR A 11 0.99 25.91 8.29
N PRO A 12 1.50 26.76 9.23
CA PRO A 12 1.63 26.35 10.61
C PRO A 12 0.29 25.95 11.21
N GLN A 13 0.21 24.79 11.82
CA GLN A 13 -0.99 24.27 12.47
C GLN A 13 -0.64 23.38 13.66
N ALA A 14 -1.60 23.20 14.58
CA ALA A 14 -1.47 22.16 15.58
C ALA A 14 -1.39 20.79 14.89
N VAL A 15 -0.32 20.05 15.17
CA VAL A 15 -0.17 18.73 14.58
C VAL A 15 -1.07 17.75 15.32
N VAL A 16 -1.89 17.06 14.57
CA VAL A 16 -2.74 15.96 15.01
C VAL A 16 -2.33 14.68 14.27
N ASP A 17 -2.68 13.53 14.82
CA ASP A 17 -2.41 12.26 14.18
C ASP A 17 -3.00 12.20 12.77
N PHE A 18 -2.22 11.66 11.85
CA PHE A 18 -2.61 11.51 10.44
C PHE A 18 -3.86 10.63 10.30
N ARG A 19 -4.78 11.08 9.46
CA ARG A 19 -6.02 10.33 9.16
C ARG A 19 -6.24 10.24 7.66
N PHE A 20 -6.75 9.11 7.22
CA PHE A 20 -7.20 8.89 5.84
C PHE A 20 -8.65 9.41 5.65
N ASP A 21 -8.87 10.69 6.00
CA ASP A 21 -10.15 11.39 5.90
C ASP A 21 -10.37 12.02 4.51
N GLU A 22 -11.46 12.78 4.35
CA GLU A 22 -11.81 13.48 3.10
C GLU A 22 -10.75 14.48 2.64
N ARG A 23 -10.10 15.17 3.57
CA ARG A 23 -9.05 16.15 3.24
C ARG A 23 -7.84 15.43 2.67
N THR A 24 -7.44 14.34 3.30
CA THR A 24 -6.36 13.48 2.83
C THR A 24 -6.70 12.83 1.49
N ALA A 25 -7.89 12.26 1.35
CA ALA A 25 -8.33 11.61 0.13
C ALA A 25 -8.36 12.54 -1.09
N ALA A 26 -8.64 13.83 -0.89
CA ALA A 26 -8.65 14.83 -1.96
C ALA A 26 -7.27 15.06 -2.59
N VAL A 27 -6.19 14.97 -1.78
CA VAL A 27 -4.82 15.27 -2.19
C VAL A 27 -3.93 14.01 -2.26
N PHE A 28 -4.45 12.85 -1.89
CA PHE A 28 -3.69 11.62 -1.73
C PHE A 28 -2.87 11.22 -2.97
N PRO A 29 -3.38 11.36 -4.22
CA PRO A 29 -2.59 11.03 -5.40
C PRO A 29 -1.35 11.91 -5.54
N ASP A 30 -1.43 13.21 -5.32
CA ASP A 30 -0.28 14.12 -5.34
C ASP A 30 0.64 13.83 -4.15
N MET A 31 0.05 13.65 -2.97
CA MET A 31 0.75 13.36 -1.74
C MET A 31 1.66 12.14 -1.85
N ILE A 32 1.14 11.00 -2.35
CA ILE A 32 1.91 9.76 -2.38
C ILE A 32 3.00 9.81 -3.43
N HIS A 33 2.75 10.37 -4.60
CA HIS A 33 3.76 10.53 -5.66
C HIS A 33 4.92 11.42 -5.24
N ARG A 34 4.65 12.51 -4.51
CA ARG A 34 5.66 13.43 -4.01
C ARG A 34 6.36 12.95 -2.74
N SER A 35 5.81 11.94 -2.06
CA SER A 35 6.37 11.42 -0.78
C SER A 35 7.09 10.09 -0.93
N VAL A 36 6.72 9.26 -1.92
CA VAL A 36 7.27 7.91 -2.10
C VAL A 36 8.08 7.86 -3.40
N PRO A 37 9.43 7.83 -3.32
CA PRO A 37 10.28 7.70 -4.49
C PRO A 37 9.92 6.44 -5.29
N GLY A 38 9.66 6.59 -6.60
CA GLY A 38 9.39 5.49 -7.50
C GLY A 38 8.00 4.84 -7.32
N TYR A 39 7.03 5.50 -6.69
CA TYR A 39 5.69 4.94 -6.46
C TYR A 39 5.03 4.43 -7.74
N ALA A 40 5.04 5.20 -8.82
CA ALA A 40 4.47 4.77 -10.10
C ALA A 40 5.18 3.52 -10.66
N THR A 41 6.50 3.44 -10.54
CA THR A 41 7.29 2.28 -10.95
C THR A 41 6.93 1.05 -10.12
N LEU A 42 6.76 1.20 -8.80
CA LEU A 42 6.31 0.11 -7.92
C LEU A 42 4.96 -0.45 -8.35
N LEU A 43 3.97 0.41 -8.63
CA LEU A 43 2.65 -0.03 -9.07
C LEU A 43 2.71 -0.77 -10.41
N GLN A 44 3.55 -0.32 -11.36
CA GLN A 44 3.77 -1.01 -12.63
C GLN A 44 4.41 -2.38 -12.44
N LEU A 45 5.44 -2.48 -11.57
CA LEU A 45 6.07 -3.76 -11.24
C LEU A 45 5.06 -4.71 -10.58
N PHE A 46 4.28 -4.24 -9.62
CA PHE A 46 3.25 -5.04 -8.97
C PHE A 46 2.19 -5.52 -9.97
N ALA A 47 1.79 -4.68 -10.91
CA ALA A 47 0.84 -5.06 -11.95
C ALA A 47 1.39 -6.16 -12.87
N VAL A 48 2.62 -6.01 -13.36
CA VAL A 48 3.23 -6.98 -14.29
C VAL A 48 3.58 -8.29 -13.58
N ILE A 49 4.19 -8.21 -12.39
CA ILE A 49 4.54 -9.40 -11.60
C ILE A 49 3.27 -10.11 -11.13
N GLY A 50 2.32 -9.35 -10.58
CA GLY A 50 1.07 -9.89 -10.04
C GLY A 50 0.22 -10.60 -11.09
N ALA A 51 0.20 -10.11 -12.33
CA ALA A 51 -0.54 -10.74 -13.42
C ALA A 51 -0.11 -12.19 -13.66
N GLY A 52 1.16 -12.54 -13.41
CA GLY A 52 1.67 -13.90 -13.54
C GLY A 52 1.08 -14.90 -12.54
N PHE A 53 0.42 -14.43 -11.48
CA PHE A 53 -0.19 -15.26 -10.44
C PHE A 53 -1.71 -15.40 -10.59
N VAL A 54 -2.34 -14.63 -11.48
CA VAL A 54 -3.80 -14.56 -11.59
C VAL A 54 -4.32 -15.31 -12.81
N PRO A 55 -4.88 -16.52 -12.65
CA PRO A 55 -5.47 -17.29 -13.77
C PRO A 55 -6.84 -16.74 -14.16
N GLU A 56 -7.43 -17.34 -15.21
CA GLU A 56 -8.84 -17.15 -15.56
C GLU A 56 -9.75 -17.47 -14.36
N GLY A 57 -10.70 -16.58 -14.05
CA GLY A 57 -11.56 -16.69 -12.89
C GLY A 57 -10.82 -16.51 -11.55
N GLY A 58 -9.57 -16.06 -11.58
CA GLY A 58 -8.72 -15.85 -10.41
C GLY A 58 -9.27 -14.78 -9.46
N HIS A 59 -8.75 -14.80 -8.23
CA HIS A 59 -9.17 -13.87 -7.17
C HIS A 59 -7.99 -13.16 -6.56
N VAL A 60 -8.11 -11.85 -6.41
CA VAL A 60 -7.09 -10.95 -5.87
C VAL A 60 -7.64 -10.15 -4.69
N TYR A 61 -6.83 -9.95 -3.66
CA TYR A 61 -7.05 -8.93 -2.65
C TYR A 61 -6.06 -7.77 -2.84
N ASP A 62 -6.56 -6.53 -2.74
CA ASP A 62 -5.75 -5.31 -2.55
C ASP A 62 -6.09 -4.75 -1.17
N LEU A 63 -5.23 -5.01 -0.18
CA LEU A 63 -5.48 -4.76 1.24
C LEU A 63 -4.84 -3.44 1.69
N GLY A 64 -5.66 -2.50 2.15
CA GLY A 64 -5.29 -1.10 2.35
C GLY A 64 -5.20 -0.38 1.01
N CYS A 65 -6.22 -0.59 0.18
CA CYS A 65 -6.21 -0.16 -1.23
C CYS A 65 -6.21 1.36 -1.43
N ALA A 66 -6.55 2.16 -0.42
CA ALA A 66 -6.73 3.60 -0.50
C ALA A 66 -7.60 4.00 -1.72
N LEU A 67 -7.06 4.75 -2.66
CA LEU A 67 -7.74 5.13 -3.93
C LEU A 67 -7.51 4.11 -5.05
N GLY A 68 -7.09 2.87 -4.74
CA GLY A 68 -7.01 1.75 -5.67
C GLY A 68 -5.84 1.79 -6.64
N GLY A 69 -4.75 2.45 -6.29
CA GLY A 69 -3.60 2.56 -7.20
C GLY A 69 -3.09 1.22 -7.72
N ALA A 70 -2.94 0.22 -6.85
CA ALA A 70 -2.50 -1.12 -7.23
C ALA A 70 -3.58 -1.88 -8.00
N SER A 71 -4.83 -1.85 -7.53
CA SER A 71 -5.97 -2.47 -8.21
C SER A 71 -6.15 -1.96 -9.65
N ILE A 72 -6.11 -0.62 -9.83
CA ILE A 72 -6.29 0.02 -11.15
C ILE A 72 -5.12 -0.31 -12.09
N ALA A 73 -3.90 -0.40 -11.57
CA ALA A 73 -2.76 -0.81 -12.37
C ALA A 73 -2.87 -2.28 -12.79
N LEU A 74 -3.18 -3.18 -11.84
CA LEU A 74 -3.24 -4.63 -12.07
C LEU A 74 -4.39 -5.04 -12.99
N GLN A 75 -5.59 -4.47 -12.85
CA GLN A 75 -6.80 -4.90 -13.57
C GLN A 75 -6.65 -4.93 -15.10
N ARG A 76 -5.69 -4.15 -15.64
CA ARG A 76 -5.41 -4.09 -17.09
C ARG A 76 -4.53 -5.24 -17.59
N HIS A 77 -3.93 -6.00 -16.68
CA HIS A 77 -2.96 -7.05 -16.96
C HIS A 77 -3.47 -8.46 -16.62
N ILE A 78 -4.62 -8.57 -15.97
CA ILE A 78 -5.23 -9.84 -15.58
C ILE A 78 -6.44 -10.18 -16.47
N PRO A 79 -6.88 -11.45 -16.52
CA PRO A 79 -8.08 -11.84 -17.24
C PRO A 79 -9.31 -11.07 -16.77
N GLN A 80 -10.22 -10.75 -17.71
CA GLN A 80 -11.48 -10.06 -17.38
C GLN A 80 -12.39 -10.87 -16.46
N SER A 81 -12.25 -12.18 -16.45
CA SER A 81 -12.95 -13.10 -15.56
C SER A 81 -12.42 -13.11 -14.12
N ALA A 82 -11.22 -12.58 -13.90
CA ALA A 82 -10.63 -12.45 -12.58
C ALA A 82 -11.25 -11.27 -11.81
N THR A 83 -11.29 -11.37 -10.48
CA THR A 83 -11.88 -10.33 -9.61
C THR A 83 -10.86 -9.81 -8.60
N ILE A 84 -10.92 -8.50 -8.34
CA ILE A 84 -10.11 -7.81 -7.31
C ILE A 84 -11.05 -7.32 -6.22
N ASP A 85 -10.87 -7.78 -4.99
CA ASP A 85 -11.49 -7.21 -3.80
C ASP A 85 -10.54 -6.15 -3.23
N ALA A 86 -10.87 -4.88 -3.47
CA ALA A 86 -10.11 -3.73 -2.98
C ALA A 86 -10.68 -3.30 -1.62
N VAL A 87 -9.91 -3.52 -0.56
CA VAL A 87 -10.36 -3.38 0.83
C VAL A 87 -9.59 -2.27 1.53
N ASP A 88 -10.30 -1.37 2.20
CA ASP A 88 -9.73 -0.34 3.06
C ASP A 88 -10.69 -0.02 4.21
N ASN A 89 -10.19 0.37 5.39
CA ASN A 89 -11.04 0.76 6.51
C ASN A 89 -11.49 2.22 6.45
N ALA A 90 -10.84 3.05 5.63
CA ALA A 90 -11.13 4.47 5.48
C ALA A 90 -12.29 4.70 4.50
N GLU A 91 -13.46 5.10 5.02
CA GLU A 91 -14.67 5.39 4.22
C GLU A 91 -14.41 6.41 3.10
N ALA A 92 -13.65 7.48 3.38
CA ALA A 92 -13.34 8.51 2.40
C ALA A 92 -12.56 7.96 1.19
N MET A 93 -11.69 6.98 1.41
CA MET A 93 -10.93 6.31 0.37
C MET A 93 -11.81 5.36 -0.45
N THR A 94 -12.52 4.46 0.21
CA THR A 94 -13.36 3.45 -0.44
C THR A 94 -14.50 4.07 -1.24
N ARG A 95 -15.15 5.11 -0.71
CA ARG A 95 -16.21 5.82 -1.43
C ARG A 95 -15.70 6.48 -2.73
N ARG A 96 -14.53 7.12 -2.70
CA ARG A 96 -13.92 7.74 -3.88
C ARG A 96 -13.46 6.69 -4.89
N LEU A 97 -12.90 5.59 -4.44
CA LEU A 97 -12.53 4.48 -5.32
C LEU A 97 -13.76 3.86 -5.98
N ALA A 98 -14.83 3.59 -5.22
CA ALA A 98 -16.08 3.05 -5.76
C ALA A 98 -16.67 3.95 -6.86
N ALA A 99 -16.75 5.26 -6.61
CA ALA A 99 -17.22 6.23 -7.60
C ALA A 99 -16.31 6.25 -8.86
N TYR A 100 -15.00 6.11 -8.70
CA TYR A 100 -14.08 6.02 -9.84
C TYR A 100 -14.30 4.74 -10.66
N VAL A 101 -14.40 3.59 -10.00
CA VAL A 101 -14.60 2.27 -10.62
C VAL A 101 -15.91 2.26 -11.41
N GLU A 102 -16.99 2.77 -10.82
CA GLU A 102 -18.30 2.91 -11.46
C GLU A 102 -18.24 3.84 -12.68
N GLY A 103 -17.70 5.04 -12.49
CA GLY A 103 -17.60 6.04 -13.57
C GLY A 103 -16.68 5.63 -14.71
N ALA A 104 -15.69 4.76 -14.46
CA ALA A 104 -14.80 4.22 -15.46
C ALA A 104 -15.31 2.91 -16.11
N GLY A 105 -16.45 2.37 -15.67
CA GLY A 105 -17.01 1.11 -16.17
C GLY A 105 -16.15 -0.12 -15.86
N ILE A 106 -15.37 -0.09 -14.78
CA ILE A 106 -14.50 -1.21 -14.38
C ILE A 106 -15.35 -2.22 -13.62
N SER A 107 -15.56 -3.40 -14.19
CA SER A 107 -16.48 -4.41 -13.64
C SER A 107 -15.83 -5.46 -12.74
N ASN A 108 -14.50 -5.60 -12.80
CA ASN A 108 -13.76 -6.64 -12.08
C ASN A 108 -13.08 -6.16 -10.78
N ILE A 109 -13.32 -4.92 -10.34
CA ILE A 109 -12.90 -4.40 -9.03
C ILE A 109 -14.13 -4.24 -8.15
N ARG A 110 -14.13 -4.87 -6.99
CA ARG A 110 -15.13 -4.73 -5.93
C ARG A 110 -14.51 -3.97 -4.78
N VAL A 111 -15.11 -2.85 -4.40
CA VAL A 111 -14.61 -2.01 -3.30
C VAL A 111 -15.36 -2.35 -2.02
N GLN A 112 -14.62 -2.62 -0.96
CA GLN A 112 -15.17 -2.97 0.34
C GLN A 112 -14.55 -2.11 1.45
N GLN A 113 -15.40 -1.50 2.28
CA GLN A 113 -14.94 -0.88 3.52
C GLN A 113 -14.91 -1.93 4.62
N ALA A 114 -13.72 -2.32 5.08
CA ALA A 114 -13.53 -3.30 6.14
C ALA A 114 -12.15 -3.19 6.80
N ASP A 115 -12.05 -3.69 8.04
CA ASP A 115 -10.78 -3.90 8.71
C ASP A 115 -10.16 -5.23 8.23
N ILE A 116 -8.99 -5.14 7.60
CA ILE A 116 -8.26 -6.30 7.08
C ILE A 116 -7.81 -7.27 8.17
N THR A 117 -7.69 -6.84 9.42
CA THR A 117 -7.34 -7.71 10.54
C THR A 117 -8.51 -8.59 11.01
N ALA A 118 -9.74 -8.19 10.70
CA ALA A 118 -10.98 -8.88 11.06
C ALA A 118 -11.73 -9.47 9.86
N LEU A 119 -11.23 -9.24 8.63
CA LEU A 119 -11.87 -9.70 7.41
C LEU A 119 -11.92 -11.24 7.33
N ASP A 120 -13.04 -11.78 6.88
CA ASP A 120 -13.17 -13.20 6.56
C ASP A 120 -12.68 -13.45 5.13
N TYR A 121 -11.48 -14.02 5.02
CA TYR A 121 -10.80 -14.20 3.73
C TYR A 121 -11.29 -15.46 3.03
N ARG A 122 -11.62 -15.34 1.74
CA ARG A 122 -11.81 -16.48 0.82
C ARG A 122 -10.49 -16.79 0.07
N PRO A 123 -10.29 -18.01 -0.44
CA PRO A 123 -9.06 -18.36 -1.16
C PRO A 123 -8.74 -17.40 -2.31
N ALA A 124 -7.49 -16.96 -2.39
CA ALA A 124 -6.99 -16.01 -3.38
C ALA A 124 -5.74 -16.51 -4.10
N ASP A 125 -5.52 -16.02 -5.29
CA ASP A 125 -4.33 -16.31 -6.11
C ASP A 125 -3.23 -15.27 -5.88
N LEU A 126 -3.65 -14.03 -5.57
CA LEU A 126 -2.75 -12.91 -5.32
C LEU A 126 -3.30 -12.05 -4.17
N ILE A 127 -2.38 -11.58 -3.33
CA ILE A 127 -2.67 -10.54 -2.35
C ILE A 127 -1.68 -9.39 -2.56
N ILE A 128 -2.15 -8.15 -2.52
CA ILE A 128 -1.32 -6.95 -2.58
C ILE A 128 -1.49 -6.17 -1.28
N MET A 129 -0.38 -5.76 -0.68
CA MET A 129 -0.31 -4.80 0.42
C MET A 129 0.74 -3.74 0.08
N ALA A 130 0.30 -2.57 -0.37
CA ALA A 130 1.19 -1.49 -0.76
C ALA A 130 1.18 -0.37 0.30
N PHE A 131 2.16 -0.37 1.20
CA PHE A 131 2.31 0.59 2.30
C PHE A 131 1.20 0.50 3.34
N THR A 132 0.75 -0.71 3.66
CA THR A 132 -0.37 -0.97 4.56
C THR A 132 0.08 -1.55 5.90
N LEU A 133 1.00 -2.52 5.90
CA LEU A 133 1.42 -3.24 7.12
C LEU A 133 1.98 -2.29 8.18
N GLN A 134 2.62 -1.21 7.78
CA GLN A 134 3.17 -0.16 8.66
C GLN A 134 2.11 0.58 9.50
N PHE A 135 0.83 0.48 9.13
CA PHE A 135 -0.31 1.04 9.87
C PHE A 135 -1.04 0.01 10.74
N ILE A 136 -0.65 -1.26 10.65
CA ILE A 136 -1.15 -2.32 11.53
C ILE A 136 -0.30 -2.33 12.80
N PRO A 137 -0.91 -2.45 14.01
CA PRO A 137 -0.16 -2.58 15.25
C PRO A 137 0.87 -3.71 15.17
N PRO A 138 2.12 -3.52 15.61
CA PRO A 138 3.20 -4.51 15.46
C PRO A 138 2.86 -5.90 15.97
N GLU A 139 2.08 -5.97 17.07
CA GLU A 139 1.63 -7.20 17.71
C GLU A 139 0.60 -7.98 16.88
N ALA A 140 -0.09 -7.32 15.95
CA ALA A 140 -1.09 -7.95 15.09
C ALA A 140 -0.52 -8.42 13.74
N ARG A 141 0.68 -7.97 13.35
CA ARG A 141 1.26 -8.21 12.02
C ARG A 141 1.52 -9.68 11.74
N ASP A 142 2.10 -10.39 12.70
CA ASP A 142 2.47 -11.81 12.52
C ASP A 142 1.22 -12.67 12.30
N ALA A 143 0.18 -12.47 13.12
CA ALA A 143 -1.09 -13.18 12.98
C ALA A 143 -1.77 -12.86 11.63
N LEU A 144 -1.73 -11.59 11.19
CA LEU A 144 -2.24 -11.19 9.89
C LEU A 144 -1.49 -11.90 8.76
N LEU A 145 -0.16 -11.86 8.74
CA LEU A 145 0.65 -12.49 7.70
C LEU A 145 0.44 -14.00 7.61
N VAL A 146 0.29 -14.69 8.76
CA VAL A 146 -0.08 -16.13 8.79
C VAL A 146 -1.43 -16.36 8.12
N ARG A 147 -2.45 -15.56 8.45
CA ARG A 147 -3.78 -15.66 7.82
C ARG A 147 -3.72 -15.40 6.31
N LEU A 148 -2.97 -14.39 5.87
CA LEU A 148 -2.80 -14.09 4.45
C LEU A 148 -2.10 -15.25 3.71
N ARG A 149 -1.07 -15.86 4.34
CA ARG A 149 -0.41 -17.05 3.80
C ARG A 149 -1.38 -18.22 3.63
N GLN A 150 -2.25 -18.44 4.62
CA GLN A 150 -3.28 -19.51 4.58
C GLN A 150 -4.38 -19.23 3.56
N THR A 151 -4.65 -17.96 3.25
CA THR A 151 -5.62 -17.52 2.25
C THR A 151 -5.14 -17.83 0.81
N LEU A 152 -3.82 -17.79 0.59
CA LEU A 152 -3.25 -18.02 -0.73
C LEU A 152 -3.39 -19.47 -1.18
N ARG A 153 -3.87 -19.66 -2.41
CA ARG A 153 -3.87 -20.95 -3.09
C ARG A 153 -2.44 -21.42 -3.34
N PRO A 154 -2.21 -22.74 -3.56
CA PRO A 154 -0.92 -23.22 -4.00
C PRO A 154 -0.45 -22.50 -5.25
N GLY A 155 0.79 -22.01 -5.26
CA GLY A 155 1.36 -21.18 -6.32
C GLY A 155 0.96 -19.71 -6.30
N GLY A 156 0.18 -19.27 -5.32
CA GLY A 156 -0.17 -17.85 -5.14
C GLY A 156 0.94 -17.02 -4.49
N ALA A 157 0.77 -15.70 -4.44
CA ALA A 157 1.76 -14.79 -3.88
C ALA A 157 1.15 -13.61 -3.13
N LEU A 158 1.94 -13.06 -2.19
CA LEU A 158 1.76 -11.75 -1.58
C LEU A 158 2.77 -10.78 -2.21
N LEU A 159 2.30 -9.69 -2.80
CA LEU A 159 3.12 -8.52 -3.15
C LEU A 159 3.05 -7.52 -1.99
N LEU A 160 4.16 -7.36 -1.30
CA LEU A 160 4.26 -6.48 -0.14
C LEU A 160 5.21 -5.33 -0.44
N ALA A 161 4.76 -4.09 -0.20
CA ALA A 161 5.66 -2.93 -0.20
C ALA A 161 5.49 -2.12 1.07
N GLU A 162 6.61 -1.73 1.68
CA GLU A 162 6.62 -0.99 2.94
C GLU A 162 7.73 0.07 2.98
N LYS A 163 7.48 1.14 3.72
CA LYS A 163 8.55 2.00 4.19
C LYS A 163 9.26 1.29 5.33
N THR A 164 10.57 1.10 5.20
CA THR A 164 11.36 0.44 6.22
C THR A 164 12.07 1.43 7.13
N ARG A 165 12.31 1.04 8.38
CA ARG A 165 13.14 1.80 9.31
C ARG A 165 14.61 1.61 8.94
N PRO A 166 15.33 2.68 8.58
CA PRO A 166 16.75 2.58 8.22
C PRO A 166 17.61 2.39 9.48
N ASP A 167 18.85 1.94 9.26
CA ASP A 167 19.81 1.76 10.34
C ASP A 167 20.50 3.06 10.74
N ASP A 168 20.51 4.07 9.86
CA ASP A 168 21.12 5.38 10.10
C ASP A 168 20.24 6.56 9.62
N ASP A 169 20.60 7.76 10.05
CA ASP A 169 19.88 8.99 9.74
C ASP A 169 20.05 9.47 8.29
N ARG A 170 21.05 9.00 7.55
CA ARG A 170 21.31 9.44 6.17
C ARG A 170 20.15 9.13 5.25
N MET A 171 19.55 7.95 5.40
CA MET A 171 18.40 7.56 4.59
C MET A 171 17.19 8.45 4.84
N ARG A 172 16.99 8.89 6.10
CA ARG A 172 15.96 9.87 6.46
C ARG A 172 16.24 11.23 5.82
N GLN A 173 17.49 11.71 5.91
CA GLN A 173 17.91 12.98 5.30
C GLN A 173 17.72 12.96 3.77
N TRP A 174 18.07 11.90 3.08
CA TRP A 174 17.84 11.75 1.64
C TRP A 174 16.36 11.73 1.28
N HIS A 175 15.52 11.08 2.09
CA HIS A 175 14.08 11.09 1.86
C HIS A 175 13.47 12.49 2.09
N GLU A 176 13.92 13.24 3.11
CA GLU A 176 13.51 14.63 3.33
C GLU A 176 13.98 15.53 2.17
N ALA A 177 15.21 15.36 1.70
CA ALA A 177 15.72 16.05 0.52
C ALA A 177 14.92 15.72 -0.75
N PHE A 178 14.52 14.45 -0.95
CA PHE A 178 13.64 14.05 -2.03
C PHE A 178 12.30 14.80 -1.96
N LYS A 179 11.65 14.84 -0.79
CA LYS A 179 10.38 15.58 -0.63
C LYS A 179 10.55 17.08 -0.90
N ALA A 180 11.65 17.68 -0.45
CA ALA A 180 11.96 19.09 -0.74
C ALA A 180 12.13 19.33 -2.26
N ALA A 181 12.82 18.43 -2.97
CA ALA A 181 12.93 18.46 -4.43
C ALA A 181 11.57 18.30 -5.14
N GLN A 182 10.60 17.62 -4.51
CA GLN A 182 9.22 17.54 -4.99
C GLN A 182 8.37 18.76 -4.60
N GLY A 183 8.98 19.81 -4.01
CA GLY A 183 8.34 21.09 -3.73
C GLY A 183 7.62 21.18 -2.38
N TYR A 184 7.90 20.30 -1.42
CA TYR A 184 7.48 20.48 -0.03
C TYR A 184 8.43 21.42 0.71
N SER A 185 7.88 22.32 1.53
CA SER A 185 8.68 23.13 2.45
C SER A 185 9.21 22.27 3.61
N GLN A 186 10.28 22.74 4.25
CA GLN A 186 10.83 22.07 5.44
C GLN A 186 9.78 21.96 6.56
N MET A 187 8.95 22.98 6.71
CA MET A 187 7.85 22.99 7.67
C MET A 187 6.82 21.90 7.34
N ALA A 188 6.39 21.79 6.09
CA ALA A 188 5.44 20.77 5.67
C ALA A 188 5.99 19.35 5.88
N ILE A 189 7.29 19.14 5.59
CA ILE A 189 7.98 17.87 5.84
C ILE A 189 7.99 17.54 7.35
N ALA A 190 8.29 18.52 8.21
CA ALA A 190 8.35 18.33 9.65
C ALA A 190 6.96 18.02 10.24
N GLN A 191 5.95 18.85 9.92
CA GLN A 191 4.57 18.65 10.41
C GLN A 191 3.99 17.30 9.97
N LYS A 192 4.21 16.90 8.71
CA LYS A 192 3.77 15.59 8.21
C LYS A 192 4.50 14.44 8.90
N ARG A 193 5.78 14.56 9.19
CA ARG A 193 6.52 13.54 9.93
C ARG A 193 5.94 13.36 11.34
N GLU A 194 5.72 14.46 12.05
CA GLU A 194 5.13 14.45 13.39
C GLU A 194 3.73 13.84 13.39
N SER A 195 2.87 14.18 12.41
CA SER A 195 1.53 13.61 12.31
C SER A 195 1.50 12.09 12.09
N LEU A 196 2.57 11.52 11.50
CA LEU A 196 2.69 10.08 11.24
C LEU A 196 3.38 9.31 12.38
N GLU A 197 3.97 9.98 13.36
CA GLU A 197 4.82 9.36 14.37
C GLU A 197 4.09 8.28 15.19
N ASN A 198 2.84 8.58 15.59
CA ASN A 198 2.02 7.64 16.38
C ASN A 198 1.25 6.63 15.49
N VAL A 199 1.06 6.93 14.22
CA VAL A 199 0.15 6.19 13.33
C VAL A 199 0.89 5.18 12.45
N MET A 200 2.11 5.51 12.05
CA MET A 200 2.92 4.70 11.14
C MET A 200 4.16 4.15 11.86
N GLN A 201 4.13 2.87 12.18
CA GLN A 201 5.24 2.17 12.83
C GLN A 201 5.98 1.29 11.82
N THR A 202 7.19 1.71 11.43
CA THR A 202 7.97 0.99 10.41
C THR A 202 8.86 -0.08 11.02
N ASP A 203 8.92 -1.26 10.38
CA ASP A 203 9.88 -2.32 10.69
C ASP A 203 11.17 -2.14 9.87
N ARG A 204 12.26 -2.80 10.26
CA ARG A 204 13.44 -2.98 9.41
C ARG A 204 13.13 -3.95 8.28
N ALA A 205 13.82 -3.85 7.14
CA ALA A 205 13.63 -4.78 6.03
C ALA A 205 13.82 -6.23 6.45
N VAL A 206 14.87 -6.53 7.19
CA VAL A 206 15.15 -7.88 7.73
C VAL A 206 14.04 -8.38 8.66
N THR A 207 13.40 -7.50 9.42
CA THR A 207 12.28 -7.86 10.29
C THR A 207 11.06 -8.28 9.45
N ILE A 208 10.77 -7.55 8.37
CA ILE A 208 9.68 -7.90 7.44
C ILE A 208 9.95 -9.26 6.79
N GLU A 209 11.16 -9.49 6.28
CA GLU A 209 11.55 -10.78 5.69
C GLU A 209 11.45 -11.92 6.69
N THR A 210 11.87 -11.71 7.95
CA THR A 210 11.74 -12.70 9.02
C THR A 210 10.27 -13.02 9.32
N ARG A 211 9.38 -12.00 9.39
CA ARG A 211 7.94 -12.20 9.59
C ARG A 211 7.32 -13.01 8.45
N LEU A 212 7.69 -12.73 7.20
CA LEU A 212 7.22 -13.47 6.04
C LEU A 212 7.67 -14.94 6.09
N GLN A 213 8.93 -15.21 6.46
CA GLN A 213 9.44 -16.58 6.65
C GLN A 213 8.67 -17.31 7.75
N GLN A 214 8.47 -16.66 8.91
CA GLN A 214 7.74 -17.24 10.04
C GLN A 214 6.25 -17.46 9.72
N ALA A 215 5.65 -16.65 8.85
CA ALA A 215 4.30 -16.86 8.36
C ALA A 215 4.16 -18.05 7.40
N GLY A 216 5.29 -18.64 6.92
CA GLY A 216 5.32 -19.83 6.06
C GLY A 216 5.41 -19.52 4.57
N PHE A 217 5.83 -18.31 4.17
CA PHE A 217 6.22 -18.05 2.79
C PHE A 217 7.55 -18.75 2.49
N THR A 218 7.62 -19.51 1.40
CA THR A 218 8.77 -20.33 1.08
C THR A 218 9.82 -19.62 0.24
N ARG A 219 9.39 -18.62 -0.53
CA ARG A 219 10.26 -17.81 -1.40
C ARG A 219 9.94 -16.33 -1.21
N ILE A 220 10.93 -15.54 -0.87
CA ILE A 220 10.82 -14.10 -0.62
C ILE A 220 11.87 -13.40 -1.48
N GLU A 221 11.40 -12.68 -2.50
CA GLU A 221 12.25 -12.03 -3.49
C GLU A 221 12.06 -10.51 -3.44
N PRO A 222 13.13 -9.72 -3.21
CA PRO A 222 13.02 -8.28 -3.34
C PRO A 222 12.78 -7.91 -4.82
N CYS A 223 11.75 -7.11 -5.07
CA CYS A 223 11.40 -6.66 -6.43
C CYS A 223 11.49 -5.14 -6.60
N PHE A 224 11.59 -4.38 -5.50
CA PHE A 224 11.68 -2.92 -5.56
C PHE A 224 12.48 -2.38 -4.38
N ARG A 225 13.30 -1.36 -4.64
CA ARG A 225 13.93 -0.55 -3.60
C ARG A 225 14.18 0.87 -4.09
N ALA A 226 13.66 1.84 -3.36
CA ALA A 226 13.94 3.26 -3.55
C ALA A 226 14.11 3.92 -2.18
N LEU A 227 15.35 4.26 -1.81
CA LEU A 227 15.72 4.68 -0.46
C LEU A 227 15.28 3.62 0.57
N GLN A 228 14.41 4.03 1.51
CA GLN A 228 13.85 3.18 2.56
C GLN A 228 12.50 2.53 2.17
N PHE A 229 12.07 2.65 0.93
CA PHE A 229 10.87 2.00 0.41
C PHE A 229 11.27 0.72 -0.29
N CYS A 230 10.78 -0.39 0.20
CA CYS A 230 11.13 -1.72 -0.29
C CYS A 230 9.89 -2.48 -0.70
N GLY A 231 10.01 -3.36 -1.70
CA GLY A 231 8.95 -4.24 -2.17
C GLY A 231 9.44 -5.67 -2.34
N TRP A 232 8.59 -6.63 -2.00
CA TRP A 232 8.86 -8.06 -2.05
C TRP A 232 7.74 -8.82 -2.75
N VAL A 233 8.12 -9.91 -3.40
CA VAL A 233 7.24 -10.99 -3.82
C VAL A 233 7.44 -12.14 -2.85
N ALA A 234 6.40 -12.49 -2.08
CA ALA A 234 6.44 -13.63 -1.17
C ALA A 234 5.47 -14.70 -1.65
N SER A 235 5.98 -15.86 -2.11
CA SER A 235 5.19 -16.94 -2.68
C SER A 235 5.12 -18.17 -1.77
N VAL A 236 4.09 -19.00 -2.02
CA VAL A 236 3.76 -20.21 -1.26
C VAL A 236 4.25 -21.48 -1.96
#